data_3da6651c735c9676a5cc3f6201002a33
#
_entry.id   3da6651c735c9676a5cc3f6201002a33
#
_cell.length_a   1.000
_cell.length_b   1.000
_cell.length_c   1.000
_cell.angle_alpha   90.00
_cell.angle_beta   90.00
_cell.angle_gamma   90.00
#
_symmetry.space_group_name_H-M   'P 1'
#
loop_
_entity.id
_entity.type
_entity.pdbx_description
1 polymer ?
#
loop_
_entity_poly.entity_id
_entity_poly.type
_entity_poly.pdbx_seq_one_letter_code
_entity_poly.pdbx_strand_id
1 'polypeptide(L)'
;MNDKIRVGLIGYGYASKTFHAPLIMGTPGLELAAVSSSDETKVKADWPAVSVVSEPRHLFNDPHIDLIVIPTPNDTHFPLAKAALEAGKHVVVDKPFTVTLSQARELDALARSTGRVLSVFHNRRWDSDFLTLKALLADGVLGEVSLFESHFDRFRPQVRDRWREQGGPGSGIWYDLAPHLLDQAIQLFGLPVSMTVDLAQLRPGAQSTDYFHAILSYPQRRVILHGTMLAAAESARYIVHGSRGSYVKYGFDPQEERLKNGERLPQEDWGYDMRDGVLTLVEGETRKEENWLTLPGNYPAYYAAIRDALNGNGENPVPASQAIQIMELIELGMESAKHRATLCLA
;
A
#
# COMPACT_ATOMS: atom_id res chain seq x y z
N MET A 1 33.28 -0.86 -7.15
CA MET A 1 31.96 -1.52 -7.39
C MET A 1 31.19 -1.26 -6.11
N ASN A 2 30.06 -0.54 -6.16
CA ASN A 2 29.24 -0.44 -4.95
C ASN A 2 28.74 -1.84 -4.64
N ASP A 3 29.03 -2.31 -3.43
CA ASP A 3 28.52 -3.60 -2.97
C ASP A 3 26.99 -3.55 -2.99
N LYS A 4 26.38 -4.65 -3.45
CA LYS A 4 24.92 -4.75 -3.46
C LYS A 4 24.39 -4.70 -2.03
N ILE A 5 23.27 -4.00 -1.82
CA ILE A 5 22.53 -4.05 -0.56
C ILE A 5 21.93 -5.45 -0.43
N ARG A 6 22.28 -6.12 0.65
CA ARG A 6 21.88 -7.50 0.92
C ARG A 6 20.60 -7.52 1.77
N VAL A 7 19.57 -8.14 1.23
CA VAL A 7 18.22 -8.13 1.81
C VAL A 7 17.90 -9.47 2.46
N GLY A 8 17.46 -9.43 3.71
CA GLY A 8 16.83 -10.53 4.43
C GLY A 8 15.30 -10.38 4.42
N LEU A 9 14.59 -11.41 3.96
CA LEU A 9 13.12 -11.43 3.87
C LEU A 9 12.54 -12.36 4.94
N ILE A 10 11.57 -11.87 5.73
CA ILE A 10 10.96 -12.67 6.79
C ILE A 10 9.64 -13.28 6.32
N GLY A 11 9.57 -14.62 6.32
CA GLY A 11 8.44 -15.38 5.83
C GLY A 11 8.42 -15.49 4.29
N TYR A 12 7.79 -16.54 3.77
CA TYR A 12 7.62 -16.74 2.35
C TYR A 12 6.15 -17.04 2.00
N GLY A 13 5.28 -16.13 2.45
CA GLY A 13 3.84 -16.12 2.17
C GLY A 13 3.50 -15.42 0.85
N TYR A 14 2.21 -15.09 0.69
CA TYR A 14 1.69 -14.44 -0.51
C TYR A 14 2.42 -13.14 -0.87
N ALA A 15 2.55 -12.20 0.08
CA ALA A 15 3.18 -10.91 -0.20
C ALA A 15 4.67 -11.05 -0.53
N SER A 16 5.38 -11.93 0.18
CA SER A 16 6.79 -12.25 -0.09
C SER A 16 7.00 -12.77 -1.50
N LYS A 17 6.19 -13.79 -1.88
CA LYS A 17 6.30 -14.48 -3.17
C LYS A 17 5.84 -13.60 -4.33
N THR A 18 4.75 -12.85 -4.13
CA THR A 18 4.12 -12.07 -5.21
C THR A 18 4.81 -10.73 -5.40
N PHE A 19 5.11 -9.99 -4.33
CA PHE A 19 5.61 -8.62 -4.44
C PHE A 19 7.09 -8.51 -4.09
N HIS A 20 7.45 -8.80 -2.83
CA HIS A 20 8.75 -8.39 -2.31
C HIS A 20 9.92 -9.09 -2.98
N ALA A 21 9.93 -10.41 -3.05
CA ALA A 21 11.05 -11.16 -3.64
C ALA A 21 11.27 -10.82 -5.13
N PRO A 22 10.22 -10.81 -6.01
CA PRO A 22 10.39 -10.41 -7.40
C PRO A 22 10.87 -8.98 -7.59
N LEU A 23 10.33 -8.03 -6.80
CA LEU A 23 10.72 -6.61 -6.89
C LEU A 23 12.15 -6.38 -6.41
N ILE A 24 12.57 -7.02 -5.32
CA ILE A 24 13.95 -6.96 -4.83
C ILE A 24 14.91 -7.51 -5.88
N MET A 25 14.63 -8.72 -6.41
CA MET A 25 15.48 -9.37 -7.41
C MET A 25 15.50 -8.62 -8.75
N GLY A 26 14.41 -7.94 -9.09
CA GLY A 26 14.33 -7.11 -10.30
C GLY A 26 14.92 -5.72 -10.17
N THR A 27 15.39 -5.32 -8.96
CA THR A 27 15.97 -3.98 -8.73
C THR A 27 17.49 -4.04 -8.75
N PRO A 28 18.18 -3.44 -9.75
CA PRO A 28 19.63 -3.39 -9.77
C PRO A 28 20.20 -2.78 -8.50
N GLY A 29 21.26 -3.39 -7.94
CA GLY A 29 21.90 -2.94 -6.70
C GLY A 29 21.30 -3.53 -5.42
N LEU A 30 20.22 -4.31 -5.50
CA LEU A 30 19.72 -5.14 -4.40
C LEU A 30 20.03 -6.62 -4.66
N GLU A 31 20.11 -7.40 -3.59
CA GLU A 31 20.27 -8.85 -3.61
C GLU A 31 19.37 -9.48 -2.53
N LEU A 32 18.46 -10.36 -2.90
CA LEU A 32 17.77 -11.21 -1.93
C LEU A 32 18.75 -12.27 -1.44
N ALA A 33 19.43 -11.97 -0.34
CA ALA A 33 20.51 -12.81 0.20
C ALA A 33 19.99 -14.02 0.98
N ALA A 34 18.95 -13.78 1.79
CA ALA A 34 18.38 -14.83 2.63
C ALA A 34 16.89 -14.64 2.91
N VAL A 35 16.20 -15.74 3.13
CA VAL A 35 14.78 -15.77 3.53
C VAL A 35 14.64 -16.57 4.83
N SER A 36 13.96 -16.00 5.82
CA SER A 36 13.53 -16.78 6.99
C SER A 36 12.20 -17.48 6.68
N SER A 37 12.21 -18.80 6.63
CA SER A 37 11.01 -19.60 6.30
C SER A 37 11.07 -20.96 6.97
N SER A 38 9.91 -21.46 7.41
CA SER A 38 9.74 -22.84 7.87
C SER A 38 9.69 -23.87 6.73
N ASP A 39 9.56 -23.39 5.48
CA ASP A 39 9.47 -24.22 4.28
C ASP A 39 10.56 -23.80 3.28
N GLU A 40 11.73 -24.43 3.39
CA GLU A 40 12.86 -24.20 2.48
C GLU A 40 12.53 -24.60 1.04
N THR A 41 11.81 -25.68 0.84
CA THR A 41 11.46 -26.19 -0.49
C THR A 41 10.70 -25.16 -1.30
N LYS A 42 9.77 -24.46 -0.65
CA LYS A 42 8.97 -23.41 -1.28
C LYS A 42 9.79 -22.22 -1.73
N VAL A 43 10.79 -21.81 -0.94
CA VAL A 43 11.71 -20.73 -1.30
C VAL A 43 12.61 -21.14 -2.45
N LYS A 44 13.22 -22.33 -2.34
CA LYS A 44 14.18 -22.86 -3.33
C LYS A 44 13.53 -23.16 -4.68
N ALA A 45 12.24 -23.46 -4.72
CA ALA A 45 11.50 -23.64 -5.97
C ALA A 45 11.47 -22.37 -6.82
N ASP A 46 11.36 -21.20 -6.19
CA ASP A 46 11.34 -19.91 -6.90
C ASP A 46 12.75 -19.28 -7.02
N TRP A 47 13.61 -19.47 -5.99
CA TRP A 47 14.92 -18.82 -5.82
C TRP A 47 15.98 -19.83 -5.35
N PRO A 48 16.50 -20.70 -6.22
CA PRO A 48 17.41 -21.81 -5.83
C PRO A 48 18.69 -21.36 -5.12
N ALA A 49 19.21 -20.17 -5.47
CA ALA A 49 20.47 -19.64 -4.93
C ALA A 49 20.30 -18.89 -3.58
N VAL A 50 19.07 -18.53 -3.17
CA VAL A 50 18.82 -17.75 -1.97
C VAL A 50 19.00 -18.64 -0.72
N SER A 51 19.72 -18.14 0.29
CA SER A 51 19.86 -18.85 1.57
C SER A 51 18.55 -18.90 2.33
N VAL A 52 18.28 -20.00 3.03
CA VAL A 52 17.09 -20.14 3.86
C VAL A 52 17.50 -20.42 5.29
N VAL A 53 16.91 -19.66 6.22
CA VAL A 53 17.09 -19.80 7.66
C VAL A 53 15.76 -20.06 8.34
N SER A 54 15.77 -20.82 9.44
CA SER A 54 14.52 -21.22 10.13
C SER A 54 13.89 -20.08 10.94
N GLU A 55 14.70 -19.15 11.45
CA GLU A 55 14.24 -18.11 12.37
C GLU A 55 14.71 -16.71 11.98
N PRO A 56 13.86 -15.67 12.14
CA PRO A 56 14.20 -14.29 11.81
C PRO A 56 15.46 -13.76 12.50
N ARG A 57 15.75 -14.22 13.75
CA ARG A 57 16.93 -13.79 14.50
C ARG A 57 18.25 -14.07 13.76
N HIS A 58 18.31 -15.11 12.92
CA HIS A 58 19.50 -15.40 12.15
C HIS A 58 19.79 -14.31 11.10
N LEU A 59 18.72 -13.69 10.53
CA LEU A 59 18.88 -12.54 9.65
C LEU A 59 19.30 -11.27 10.42
N PHE A 60 18.78 -11.08 11.63
CA PHE A 60 19.12 -9.91 12.46
C PHE A 60 20.58 -9.92 12.89
N ASN A 61 21.10 -11.10 13.21
CA ASN A 61 22.48 -11.29 13.69
C ASN A 61 23.50 -11.45 12.56
N ASP A 62 23.08 -11.59 11.32
CA ASP A 62 24.01 -11.69 10.19
C ASP A 62 24.55 -10.28 9.84
N PRO A 63 25.89 -10.03 10.02
CA PRO A 63 26.49 -8.74 9.71
C PRO A 63 26.48 -8.40 8.23
N HIS A 64 26.23 -9.37 7.36
CA HIS A 64 26.17 -9.19 5.90
C HIS A 64 24.77 -8.88 5.38
N ILE A 65 23.75 -8.82 6.23
CA ILE A 65 22.41 -8.35 5.87
C ILE A 65 22.28 -6.87 6.25
N ASP A 66 21.90 -6.05 5.29
CA ASP A 66 21.76 -4.60 5.45
C ASP A 66 20.30 -4.20 5.73
N LEU A 67 19.37 -4.83 5.02
CA LEU A 67 17.94 -4.52 5.01
C LEU A 67 17.11 -5.74 5.37
N ILE A 68 16.17 -5.58 6.29
CA ILE A 68 15.15 -6.57 6.63
C ILE A 68 13.80 -6.15 6.03
N VAL A 69 13.13 -7.07 5.35
CA VAL A 69 11.79 -6.88 4.79
C VAL A 69 10.80 -7.80 5.51
N ILE A 70 9.68 -7.22 5.98
CA ILE A 70 8.73 -7.86 6.90
C ILE A 70 7.31 -7.88 6.28
N PRO A 71 6.96 -8.85 5.41
CA PRO A 71 5.64 -9.04 4.85
C PRO A 71 4.85 -10.16 5.54
N THR A 72 4.92 -10.21 6.84
CA THR A 72 4.31 -11.23 7.69
C THR A 72 2.87 -10.83 8.12
N PRO A 73 2.13 -11.60 8.92
CA PRO A 73 0.86 -11.14 9.48
C PRO A 73 1.00 -9.86 10.31
N ASN A 74 -0.03 -9.01 10.27
CA ASN A 74 0.00 -7.63 10.81
C ASN A 74 0.45 -7.53 12.27
N ASP A 75 0.05 -8.49 13.12
CA ASP A 75 0.40 -8.54 14.55
C ASP A 75 1.89 -8.80 14.80
N THR A 76 2.60 -9.32 13.81
CA THR A 76 4.04 -9.60 13.90
C THR A 76 4.92 -8.45 13.39
N HIS A 77 4.34 -7.45 12.71
CA HIS A 77 5.10 -6.33 12.13
C HIS A 77 5.89 -5.58 13.19
N PHE A 78 5.22 -5.17 14.29
CA PHE A 78 5.86 -4.42 15.37
C PHE A 78 7.02 -5.18 16.04
N PRO A 79 6.84 -6.38 16.58
CA PRO A 79 7.94 -7.06 17.28
C PRO A 79 9.12 -7.41 16.38
N LEU A 80 8.87 -7.76 15.10
CA LEU A 80 9.94 -8.06 14.15
C LEU A 80 10.70 -6.81 13.71
N ALA A 81 9.98 -5.72 13.42
CA ALA A 81 10.61 -4.45 13.04
C ALA A 81 11.44 -3.87 14.19
N LYS A 82 10.93 -3.94 15.43
CA LYS A 82 11.64 -3.51 16.62
C LYS A 82 12.95 -4.29 16.78
N ALA A 83 12.90 -5.61 16.75
CA ALA A 83 14.09 -6.46 16.87
C ALA A 83 15.12 -6.21 15.75
N ALA A 84 14.66 -5.99 14.51
CA ALA A 84 15.56 -5.68 13.40
C ALA A 84 16.24 -4.31 13.58
N LEU A 85 15.51 -3.26 13.98
CA LEU A 85 16.06 -1.94 14.27
C LEU A 85 17.05 -1.95 15.44
N GLU A 86 16.73 -2.68 16.53
CA GLU A 86 17.61 -2.87 17.68
C GLU A 86 18.91 -3.61 17.30
N ALA A 87 18.85 -4.52 16.32
CA ALA A 87 20.01 -5.18 15.73
C ALA A 87 20.77 -4.32 14.71
N GLY A 88 20.36 -3.06 14.53
CA GLY A 88 21.03 -2.11 13.65
C GLY A 88 20.75 -2.32 12.17
N LYS A 89 19.65 -2.99 11.80
CA LYS A 89 19.25 -3.20 10.40
C LYS A 89 18.34 -2.08 9.90
N HIS A 90 18.40 -1.76 8.60
CA HIS A 90 17.35 -1.01 7.92
C HIS A 90 16.11 -1.90 7.75
N VAL A 91 14.91 -1.30 7.72
CA VAL A 91 13.68 -2.08 7.74
C VAL A 91 12.67 -1.56 6.73
N VAL A 92 12.07 -2.48 5.98
CA VAL A 92 10.83 -2.28 5.22
C VAL A 92 9.74 -3.15 5.86
N VAL A 93 8.62 -2.53 6.23
CA VAL A 93 7.44 -3.24 6.75
C VAL A 93 6.33 -3.20 5.70
N ASP A 94 5.62 -4.31 5.50
CA ASP A 94 4.41 -4.30 4.67
C ASP A 94 3.29 -3.49 5.35
N LYS A 95 2.29 -3.09 4.58
CA LYS A 95 1.09 -2.43 5.10
C LYS A 95 0.08 -3.46 5.67
N PRO A 96 -0.74 -3.09 6.65
CA PRO A 96 -0.67 -1.86 7.45
C PRO A 96 0.62 -1.85 8.27
N PHE A 97 1.15 -0.65 8.54
CA PHE A 97 2.45 -0.50 9.21
C PHE A 97 2.51 -1.28 10.52
N THR A 98 1.50 -1.11 11.37
CA THR A 98 1.35 -1.78 12.67
C THR A 98 -0.14 -2.05 12.93
N VAL A 99 -0.45 -2.68 14.06
CA VAL A 99 -1.85 -2.86 14.49
C VAL A 99 -2.37 -1.63 15.23
N THR A 100 -1.49 -0.90 15.96
CA THR A 100 -1.85 0.30 16.71
C THR A 100 -0.95 1.49 16.36
N LEU A 101 -1.50 2.69 16.49
CA LEU A 101 -0.76 3.95 16.33
C LEU A 101 0.42 4.07 17.31
N SER A 102 0.24 3.61 18.55
CA SER A 102 1.30 3.61 19.56
C SER A 102 2.52 2.81 19.11
N GLN A 103 2.31 1.62 18.54
CA GLN A 103 3.38 0.79 17.98
C GLN A 103 4.09 1.50 16.80
N ALA A 104 3.34 2.18 15.93
CA ALA A 104 3.92 2.92 14.81
C ALA A 104 4.84 4.06 15.29
N ARG A 105 4.41 4.81 16.30
CA ARG A 105 5.18 5.89 16.90
C ARG A 105 6.44 5.39 17.60
N GLU A 106 6.37 4.24 18.30
CA GLU A 106 7.52 3.61 18.94
C GLU A 106 8.58 3.18 17.92
N LEU A 107 8.16 2.54 16.80
CA LEU A 107 9.09 2.15 15.74
C LEU A 107 9.76 3.35 15.07
N ASP A 108 9.04 4.42 14.81
CA ASP A 108 9.59 5.63 14.24
C ASP A 108 10.62 6.30 15.16
N ALA A 109 10.32 6.36 16.46
CA ALA A 109 11.26 6.87 17.45
C ALA A 109 12.53 6.00 17.53
N LEU A 110 12.38 4.67 17.50
CA LEU A 110 13.50 3.73 17.50
C LEU A 110 14.35 3.85 16.24
N ALA A 111 13.72 3.94 15.05
CA ALA A 111 14.44 4.12 13.79
C ALA A 111 15.28 5.38 13.79
N ARG A 112 14.72 6.51 14.29
CA ARG A 112 15.47 7.75 14.46
C ARG A 112 16.64 7.62 15.45
N SER A 113 16.44 6.98 16.59
CA SER A 113 17.48 6.82 17.62
C SER A 113 18.62 5.91 17.17
N THR A 114 18.32 4.92 16.32
CA THR A 114 19.33 3.99 15.76
C THR A 114 19.94 4.49 14.46
N GLY A 115 19.43 5.60 13.88
CA GLY A 115 19.87 6.14 12.58
C GLY A 115 19.58 5.19 11.42
N ARG A 116 18.53 4.37 11.52
CA ARG A 116 18.17 3.39 10.49
C ARG A 116 16.98 3.86 9.65
N VAL A 117 17.01 3.51 8.37
CA VAL A 117 15.87 3.74 7.48
C VAL A 117 14.77 2.75 7.87
N LEU A 118 13.57 3.30 8.12
CA LEU A 118 12.34 2.55 8.32
C LEU A 118 11.31 3.03 7.29
N SER A 119 10.90 2.15 6.41
CA SER A 119 9.97 2.44 5.32
C SER A 119 8.78 1.50 5.34
N VAL A 120 7.62 1.96 4.84
CA VAL A 120 6.41 1.14 4.76
C VAL A 120 6.05 0.89 3.30
N PHE A 121 5.65 -0.33 2.96
CA PHE A 121 5.40 -0.73 1.58
C PHE A 121 4.01 -0.29 1.09
N HIS A 122 3.79 1.02 0.95
CA HIS A 122 2.62 1.58 0.28
C HIS A 122 2.81 1.57 -1.24
N ASN A 123 2.92 0.36 -1.81
CA ASN A 123 3.24 0.14 -3.23
C ASN A 123 2.25 0.77 -4.20
N ARG A 124 0.98 0.96 -3.80
CA ARG A 124 -0.04 1.53 -4.67
C ARG A 124 0.11 3.02 -4.98
N ARG A 125 1.14 3.67 -4.42
CA ARG A 125 1.61 4.98 -4.91
C ARG A 125 2.16 4.91 -6.34
N TRP A 126 2.53 3.70 -6.79
CA TRP A 126 3.07 3.41 -8.12
C TRP A 126 2.12 2.57 -8.97
N ASP A 127 0.83 2.53 -8.61
CA ASP A 127 -0.22 2.02 -9.49
C ASP A 127 -0.37 2.94 -10.71
N SER A 128 -0.58 2.38 -11.89
CA SER A 128 -0.78 3.09 -13.16
C SER A 128 -1.92 4.09 -13.10
N ASP A 129 -3.03 3.68 -12.50
CA ASP A 129 -4.23 4.49 -12.29
C ASP A 129 -3.96 5.69 -11.37
N PHE A 130 -3.18 5.48 -10.30
CA PHE A 130 -2.83 6.53 -9.36
C PHE A 130 -1.78 7.52 -9.91
N LEU A 131 -0.76 7.03 -10.62
CA LEU A 131 0.24 7.89 -11.27
C LEU A 131 -0.44 8.79 -12.31
N THR A 132 -1.37 8.24 -13.10
CA THR A 132 -2.16 8.97 -14.08
C THR A 132 -3.00 10.06 -13.42
N LEU A 133 -3.73 9.69 -12.37
CA LEU A 133 -4.56 10.63 -11.63
C LEU A 133 -3.73 11.76 -11.02
N LYS A 134 -2.57 11.44 -10.43
CA LYS A 134 -1.65 12.43 -9.85
C LYS A 134 -1.16 13.43 -10.89
N ALA A 135 -0.80 12.96 -12.09
CA ALA A 135 -0.39 13.82 -13.21
C ALA A 135 -1.55 14.69 -13.67
N LEU A 136 -2.72 14.12 -13.91
CA LEU A 136 -3.92 14.85 -14.35
C LEU A 136 -4.33 15.97 -13.37
N LEU A 137 -4.24 15.72 -12.07
CA LEU A 137 -4.53 16.73 -11.05
C LEU A 137 -3.46 17.82 -10.99
N ALA A 138 -2.17 17.44 -11.17
CA ALA A 138 -1.06 18.40 -11.21
C ALA A 138 -1.16 19.34 -12.43
N ASP A 139 -1.62 18.84 -13.57
CA ASP A 139 -1.88 19.64 -14.78
C ASP A 139 -3.08 20.59 -14.63
N GLY A 140 -3.85 20.44 -13.54
CA GLY A 140 -4.98 21.29 -13.21
C GLY A 140 -6.13 21.23 -14.21
N VAL A 141 -6.21 20.21 -15.06
CA VAL A 141 -7.20 20.07 -16.15
C VAL A 141 -8.64 20.15 -15.63
N LEU A 142 -8.91 19.52 -14.47
CA LEU A 142 -10.24 19.51 -13.85
C LEU A 142 -10.60 20.81 -13.11
N GLY A 143 -9.67 21.75 -12.95
CA GLY A 143 -9.85 22.91 -12.08
C GLY A 143 -9.84 22.51 -10.59
N GLU A 144 -10.62 23.22 -9.78
CA GLU A 144 -10.73 22.92 -8.34
C GLU A 144 -11.55 21.64 -8.12
N VAL A 145 -10.92 20.63 -7.53
CA VAL A 145 -11.58 19.36 -7.23
C VAL A 145 -12.53 19.54 -6.05
N SER A 146 -13.82 19.25 -6.28
CA SER A 146 -14.87 19.31 -5.26
C SER A 146 -15.23 17.95 -4.67
N LEU A 147 -15.15 16.89 -5.48
CA LEU A 147 -15.43 15.51 -5.08
C LEU A 147 -14.40 14.56 -5.67
N PHE A 148 -13.89 13.68 -4.83
CA PHE A 148 -13.06 12.56 -5.20
C PHE A 148 -13.63 11.29 -4.58
N GLU A 149 -13.82 10.25 -5.40
CA GLU A 149 -14.18 8.93 -4.93
C GLU A 149 -13.15 7.90 -5.34
N SER A 150 -12.82 6.98 -4.44
CA SER A 150 -11.92 5.87 -4.68
C SER A 150 -12.52 4.58 -4.14
N HIS A 151 -12.66 3.58 -5.01
CA HIS A 151 -13.31 2.32 -4.68
C HIS A 151 -12.33 1.17 -4.78
N PHE A 152 -12.41 0.25 -3.81
CA PHE A 152 -11.69 -1.01 -3.82
C PHE A 152 -12.67 -2.16 -3.59
N ASP A 153 -13.53 -2.38 -4.57
CA ASP A 153 -14.64 -3.31 -4.51
C ASP A 153 -14.26 -4.68 -5.07
N ARG A 154 -14.82 -5.72 -4.51
CA ARG A 154 -14.59 -7.11 -4.90
C ARG A 154 -15.88 -7.91 -4.78
N PHE A 155 -15.98 -9.01 -5.52
CA PHE A 155 -17.06 -9.98 -5.32
C PHE A 155 -16.49 -11.29 -4.71
N ARG A 156 -16.65 -11.42 -3.40
CA ARG A 156 -16.24 -12.59 -2.61
C ARG A 156 -17.29 -12.92 -1.55
N PRO A 157 -18.44 -13.47 -1.97
CA PRO A 157 -19.59 -13.67 -1.07
C PRO A 157 -19.31 -14.69 0.04
N GLN A 158 -18.40 -15.66 -0.18
CA GLN A 158 -18.01 -16.63 0.84
C GLN A 158 -16.88 -16.08 1.70
N VAL A 159 -17.02 -16.18 3.02
CA VAL A 159 -15.94 -15.95 3.98
C VAL A 159 -14.91 -17.08 3.85
N ARG A 160 -13.63 -16.74 3.77
CA ARG A 160 -12.54 -17.71 3.64
C ARG A 160 -11.91 -17.97 4.99
N ASP A 161 -11.45 -19.20 5.22
CA ASP A 161 -10.66 -19.54 6.40
C ASP A 161 -9.22 -19.04 6.24
N ARG A 162 -9.02 -17.78 6.65
CA ARG A 162 -7.71 -17.12 6.68
C ARG A 162 -7.70 -16.03 7.75
N TRP A 163 -6.54 -15.75 8.33
CA TRP A 163 -6.40 -14.82 9.46
C TRP A 163 -7.01 -13.43 9.22
N ARG A 164 -6.96 -12.89 7.97
CA ARG A 164 -7.53 -11.58 7.63
C ARG A 164 -9.06 -11.53 7.71
N GLU A 165 -9.73 -12.67 7.60
CA GLU A 165 -11.20 -12.79 7.65
C GLU A 165 -11.69 -13.33 9.00
N GLN A 166 -10.77 -13.78 9.87
CA GLN A 166 -11.06 -14.13 11.26
C GLN A 166 -11.13 -12.85 12.10
N GLY A 167 -11.88 -12.88 13.20
CA GLY A 167 -11.95 -11.76 14.15
C GLY A 167 -10.61 -11.53 14.86
N GLY A 168 -10.25 -10.28 15.08
CA GLY A 168 -9.05 -9.93 15.81
C GLY A 168 -8.45 -8.58 15.39
N PRO A 169 -7.45 -8.09 16.14
CA PRO A 169 -6.78 -6.83 15.85
C PRO A 169 -6.12 -6.85 14.47
N GLY A 170 -6.35 -5.80 13.67
CA GLY A 170 -5.75 -5.66 12.35
C GLY A 170 -6.36 -6.54 11.26
N SER A 171 -7.50 -7.21 11.51
CA SER A 171 -8.24 -8.00 10.53
C SER A 171 -9.29 -7.18 9.77
N GLY A 172 -9.86 -7.78 8.72
CA GLY A 172 -10.90 -7.17 7.90
C GLY A 172 -10.38 -6.21 6.84
N ILE A 173 -11.29 -5.78 5.96
CA ILE A 173 -10.90 -4.93 4.82
C ILE A 173 -10.59 -3.49 5.22
N TRP A 174 -11.00 -3.03 6.40
CA TRP A 174 -10.59 -1.73 6.90
C TRP A 174 -9.07 -1.66 7.10
N TYR A 175 -8.44 -2.71 7.66
CA TYR A 175 -6.98 -2.80 7.78
C TYR A 175 -6.30 -3.28 6.50
N ASP A 176 -6.98 -4.06 5.64
CA ASP A 176 -6.37 -4.60 4.41
C ASP A 176 -6.41 -3.60 3.24
N LEU A 177 -7.52 -2.87 3.05
CA LEU A 177 -7.72 -2.02 1.87
C LEU A 177 -7.70 -0.52 2.16
N ALA A 178 -8.28 -0.08 3.28
CA ALA A 178 -8.35 1.34 3.59
C ALA A 178 -6.96 2.02 3.69
N PRO A 179 -5.88 1.39 4.19
CA PRO A 179 -4.56 2.02 4.18
C PRO A 179 -4.10 2.47 2.80
N HIS A 180 -4.42 1.72 1.73
CA HIS A 180 -4.08 2.11 0.36
C HIS A 180 -4.86 3.35 -0.09
N LEU A 181 -6.17 3.38 0.18
CA LEU A 181 -7.03 4.47 -0.24
C LEU A 181 -6.75 5.74 0.56
N LEU A 182 -6.53 5.62 1.87
CA LEU A 182 -6.14 6.72 2.75
C LEU A 182 -4.81 7.31 2.33
N ASP A 183 -3.80 6.46 2.08
CA ASP A 183 -2.49 6.90 1.62
C ASP A 183 -2.59 7.70 0.31
N GLN A 184 -3.28 7.17 -0.68
CA GLN A 184 -3.51 7.84 -1.96
C GLN A 184 -4.23 9.18 -1.77
N ALA A 185 -5.27 9.23 -0.93
CA ALA A 185 -6.01 10.47 -0.66
C ALA A 185 -5.11 11.53 0.00
N ILE A 186 -4.28 11.14 0.98
CA ILE A 186 -3.35 12.07 1.63
C ILE A 186 -2.26 12.54 0.66
N GLN A 187 -1.75 11.68 -0.21
CA GLN A 187 -0.77 12.07 -1.23
C GLN A 187 -1.33 13.12 -2.21
N LEU A 188 -2.65 13.10 -2.46
CA LEU A 188 -3.29 14.06 -3.37
C LEU A 188 -3.74 15.35 -2.67
N PHE A 189 -4.23 15.26 -1.44
CA PHE A 189 -5.00 16.34 -0.82
C PHE A 189 -4.51 16.75 0.58
N GLY A 190 -3.49 16.06 1.12
CA GLY A 190 -3.04 16.24 2.51
C GLY A 190 -4.04 15.66 3.51
N LEU A 191 -3.86 16.00 4.78
CA LEU A 191 -4.71 15.50 5.87
C LEU A 191 -6.10 16.14 5.84
N PRO A 192 -7.18 15.38 6.08
CA PRO A 192 -8.54 15.93 6.20
C PRO A 192 -8.74 16.68 7.52
N VAL A 193 -9.75 17.54 7.57
CA VAL A 193 -10.18 18.20 8.81
C VAL A 193 -10.94 17.24 9.73
N SER A 194 -11.75 16.37 9.13
CA SER A 194 -12.57 15.39 9.86
C SER A 194 -12.90 14.21 8.98
N MET A 195 -13.34 13.12 9.59
CA MET A 195 -13.86 11.97 8.86
C MET A 195 -15.09 11.35 9.53
N THR A 196 -15.93 10.74 8.69
CA THR A 196 -17.06 9.90 9.08
C THR A 196 -16.90 8.55 8.44
N VAL A 197 -17.00 7.49 9.21
CA VAL A 197 -16.78 6.12 8.71
C VAL A 197 -17.94 5.21 9.12
N ASP A 198 -18.42 4.41 8.17
CA ASP A 198 -19.28 3.27 8.41
C ASP A 198 -18.50 1.97 8.13
N LEU A 199 -18.49 1.08 9.11
CA LEU A 199 -17.85 -0.25 9.05
C LEU A 199 -18.93 -1.31 9.31
N ALA A 200 -18.98 -2.34 8.45
CA ALA A 200 -19.96 -3.39 8.61
C ALA A 200 -19.38 -4.79 8.29
N GLN A 201 -20.12 -5.80 8.76
CA GLN A 201 -19.96 -7.21 8.43
C GLN A 201 -21.23 -7.64 7.70
N LEU A 202 -21.22 -7.64 6.38
CA LEU A 202 -22.43 -7.84 5.56
C LEU A 202 -22.56 -9.27 5.04
N ARG A 203 -21.46 -10.02 4.95
CA ARG A 203 -21.51 -11.43 4.51
C ARG A 203 -21.99 -12.34 5.64
N PRO A 204 -22.80 -13.37 5.35
CA PRO A 204 -23.13 -14.38 6.33
C PRO A 204 -21.87 -15.03 6.92
N GLY A 205 -21.76 -15.05 8.26
CA GLY A 205 -20.62 -15.63 8.98
C GLY A 205 -19.36 -14.77 8.99
N ALA A 206 -19.40 -13.51 8.55
CA ALA A 206 -18.27 -12.60 8.65
C ALA A 206 -17.87 -12.37 10.12
N GLN A 207 -16.58 -12.46 10.42
CA GLN A 207 -16.01 -12.22 11.74
C GLN A 207 -15.17 -10.94 11.79
N SER A 208 -14.92 -10.32 10.64
CA SER A 208 -14.19 -9.08 10.49
C SER A 208 -14.87 -8.18 9.47
N THR A 209 -14.54 -6.89 9.49
CA THR A 209 -15.09 -5.89 8.56
C THR A 209 -14.93 -6.32 7.11
N ASP A 210 -16.03 -6.35 6.34
CA ASP A 210 -16.05 -6.69 4.91
C ASP A 210 -16.75 -5.62 4.04
N TYR A 211 -17.10 -4.49 4.68
CA TYR A 211 -17.61 -3.28 4.08
C TYR A 211 -17.06 -2.07 4.82
N PHE A 212 -16.66 -1.03 4.11
CA PHE A 212 -16.43 0.29 4.66
C PHE A 212 -16.85 1.38 3.68
N HIS A 213 -17.33 2.48 4.25
CA HIS A 213 -17.57 3.73 3.55
C HIS A 213 -17.06 4.88 4.42
N ALA A 214 -16.06 5.61 3.92
CA ALA A 214 -15.40 6.68 4.65
C ALA A 214 -15.53 7.99 3.88
N ILE A 215 -15.99 9.04 4.56
CA ILE A 215 -16.06 10.41 4.04
C ILE A 215 -15.00 11.24 4.76
N LEU A 216 -13.99 11.71 4.03
CA LEU A 216 -12.98 12.63 4.53
C LEU A 216 -13.40 14.06 4.12
N SER A 217 -13.50 14.94 5.10
CA SER A 217 -13.92 16.32 4.90
C SER A 217 -12.73 17.27 4.86
N TYR A 218 -12.69 18.06 3.82
CA TYR A 218 -11.77 19.20 3.64
C TYR A 218 -12.58 20.49 3.48
N PRO A 219 -12.02 21.68 3.63
CA PRO A 219 -12.80 22.92 3.53
C PRO A 219 -13.63 23.03 2.26
N GLN A 220 -13.09 22.66 1.10
CA GLN A 220 -13.73 22.86 -0.20
C GLN A 220 -13.95 21.55 -0.98
N ARG A 221 -13.66 20.37 -0.40
CA ARG A 221 -13.85 19.08 -1.07
C ARG A 221 -14.34 17.99 -0.14
N ARG A 222 -14.92 16.96 -0.74
CA ARG A 222 -15.20 15.69 -0.09
C ARG A 222 -14.41 14.58 -0.79
N VAL A 223 -13.85 13.70 0.02
CA VAL A 223 -13.19 12.49 -0.44
C VAL A 223 -13.95 11.30 0.10
N ILE A 224 -14.39 10.43 -0.78
CA ILE A 224 -15.13 9.20 -0.44
C ILE A 224 -14.22 8.02 -0.74
N LEU A 225 -14.02 7.19 0.28
CA LEU A 225 -13.26 5.94 0.16
C LEU A 225 -14.19 4.78 0.46
N HIS A 226 -14.28 3.84 -0.46
CA HIS A 226 -15.22 2.73 -0.36
C HIS A 226 -14.55 1.39 -0.61
N GLY A 227 -14.99 0.38 0.12
CA GLY A 227 -14.61 -1.01 -0.12
C GLY A 227 -15.67 -1.99 0.32
N THR A 228 -15.98 -2.95 -0.53
CA THR A 228 -16.93 -4.02 -0.21
C THR A 228 -16.46 -5.35 -0.79
N MET A 229 -16.92 -6.45 -0.17
CA MET A 229 -16.73 -7.80 -0.68
C MET A 229 -17.92 -8.33 -1.47
N LEU A 230 -18.96 -7.51 -1.72
CA LEU A 230 -20.21 -7.94 -2.35
C LEU A 230 -20.57 -7.16 -3.64
N ALA A 231 -19.61 -6.50 -4.28
CA ALA A 231 -19.82 -5.85 -5.58
C ALA A 231 -19.59 -6.84 -6.73
N ALA A 232 -20.67 -7.34 -7.33
CA ALA A 232 -20.58 -8.23 -8.50
C ALA A 232 -20.44 -7.46 -9.82
N ALA A 233 -20.95 -6.23 -9.88
CA ALA A 233 -20.71 -5.33 -11.00
C ALA A 233 -19.40 -4.56 -10.83
N GLU A 234 -18.76 -4.19 -11.93
CA GLU A 234 -17.55 -3.37 -11.87
C GLU A 234 -17.90 -1.95 -11.39
N SER A 235 -17.28 -1.52 -10.31
CA SER A 235 -17.30 -0.14 -9.81
C SER A 235 -16.21 0.67 -10.48
N ALA A 236 -16.43 1.98 -10.65
CA ALA A 236 -15.33 2.86 -11.04
C ALA A 236 -14.23 2.83 -9.96
N ARG A 237 -12.98 2.75 -10.37
CA ARG A 237 -11.82 2.83 -9.48
C ARG A 237 -11.67 4.23 -8.89
N TYR A 238 -11.80 5.25 -9.77
CA TYR A 238 -11.84 6.65 -9.40
C TYR A 238 -12.96 7.38 -10.08
N ILE A 239 -13.60 8.28 -9.34
CA ILE A 239 -14.50 9.31 -9.84
C ILE A 239 -14.01 10.63 -9.29
N VAL A 240 -13.70 11.59 -10.16
CA VAL A 240 -13.20 12.90 -9.76
C VAL A 240 -14.03 13.97 -10.45
N HIS A 241 -14.59 14.88 -9.66
CA HIS A 241 -15.34 16.03 -10.16
C HIS A 241 -14.64 17.32 -9.72
N GLY A 242 -14.36 18.15 -10.71
CA GLY A 242 -13.77 19.48 -10.50
C GLY A 242 -14.61 20.58 -11.17
N SER A 243 -14.18 21.81 -11.00
CA SER A 243 -14.92 22.98 -11.49
C SER A 243 -14.96 23.11 -13.03
N ARG A 244 -14.10 22.36 -13.75
CA ARG A 244 -14.02 22.39 -15.22
C ARG A 244 -14.36 21.07 -15.88
N GLY A 245 -14.52 19.99 -15.12
CA GLY A 245 -14.80 18.69 -15.71
C GLY A 245 -14.73 17.55 -14.71
N SER A 246 -14.76 16.35 -15.25
CA SER A 246 -14.75 15.10 -14.48
C SER A 246 -13.79 14.09 -15.10
N TYR A 247 -13.23 13.23 -14.26
CA TYR A 247 -12.42 12.09 -14.68
C TYR A 247 -12.96 10.81 -14.04
N VAL A 248 -13.15 9.77 -14.86
CA VAL A 248 -13.60 8.45 -14.39
C VAL A 248 -12.65 7.39 -14.90
N LYS A 249 -12.16 6.54 -13.99
CA LYS A 249 -11.28 5.41 -14.30
C LYS A 249 -11.91 4.11 -13.83
N TYR A 250 -11.90 3.11 -14.68
CA TYR A 250 -12.28 1.74 -14.34
C TYR A 250 -11.05 0.83 -14.31
N GLY A 251 -11.17 -0.25 -13.52
CA GLY A 251 -10.14 -1.26 -13.38
C GLY A 251 -9.01 -0.90 -12.44
N PHE A 252 -8.20 -1.90 -12.12
CA PHE A 252 -7.03 -1.79 -11.27
C PHE A 252 -5.75 -1.88 -12.10
N ASP A 253 -4.66 -1.37 -11.53
CA ASP A 253 -3.31 -1.56 -12.05
C ASP A 253 -3.00 -3.05 -12.32
N PRO A 254 -2.39 -3.40 -13.46
CA PRO A 254 -2.15 -4.79 -13.84
C PRO A 254 -0.93 -5.43 -13.16
N GLN A 255 -0.05 -4.66 -12.51
CA GLN A 255 1.24 -5.16 -11.99
C GLN A 255 1.07 -6.30 -10.99
N GLU A 256 0.08 -6.21 -10.07
CA GLU A 256 -0.19 -7.28 -9.11
C GLU A 256 -0.55 -8.60 -9.82
N GLU A 257 -1.39 -8.53 -10.86
CA GLU A 257 -1.80 -9.72 -11.60
C GLU A 257 -0.65 -10.33 -12.41
N ARG A 258 0.18 -9.50 -13.02
CA ARG A 258 1.39 -9.97 -13.71
C ARG A 258 2.36 -10.67 -12.76
N LEU A 259 2.58 -10.12 -11.56
CA LEU A 259 3.41 -10.74 -10.53
C LEU A 259 2.82 -12.06 -10.01
N LYS A 260 1.49 -12.14 -9.84
CA LYS A 260 0.80 -13.39 -9.48
C LYS A 260 0.99 -14.49 -10.53
N ASN A 261 0.98 -14.10 -11.80
CA ASN A 261 1.21 -15.01 -12.92
C ASN A 261 2.68 -15.43 -13.06
N GLY A 262 3.55 -14.95 -12.17
CA GLY A 262 4.95 -15.33 -12.11
C GLY A 262 5.86 -14.57 -13.05
N GLU A 263 5.39 -13.47 -13.64
CA GLU A 263 6.24 -12.61 -14.45
C GLU A 263 7.38 -12.02 -13.61
N ARG A 264 8.53 -11.87 -14.23
CA ARG A 264 9.76 -11.39 -13.58
C ARG A 264 10.23 -10.09 -14.23
N LEU A 265 10.83 -9.24 -13.42
CA LEU A 265 11.43 -7.98 -13.84
C LEU A 265 12.92 -8.18 -14.21
N PRO A 266 13.48 -7.33 -15.10
CA PRO A 266 12.81 -6.24 -15.83
C PRO A 266 12.02 -6.72 -17.06
N GLN A 267 10.99 -5.98 -17.45
CA GLN A 267 10.25 -6.15 -18.71
C GLN A 267 9.96 -4.79 -19.33
N GLU A 268 10.04 -4.69 -20.66
CA GLU A 268 9.92 -3.43 -21.40
C GLU A 268 8.51 -2.80 -21.27
N ASP A 269 7.46 -3.65 -21.23
CA ASP A 269 6.06 -3.24 -21.12
C ASP A 269 5.52 -3.29 -19.68
N TRP A 270 6.40 -3.26 -18.69
CA TRP A 270 5.99 -3.35 -17.29
C TRP A 270 5.04 -2.22 -16.87
N GLY A 271 3.95 -2.61 -16.19
CA GLY A 271 2.96 -1.66 -15.64
C GLY A 271 2.02 -1.03 -16.67
N TYR A 272 2.11 -1.43 -17.95
CA TYR A 272 1.22 -0.90 -18.97
C TYR A 272 -0.22 -1.38 -18.75
N ASP A 273 -1.14 -0.41 -18.57
CA ASP A 273 -2.58 -0.64 -18.42
C ASP A 273 -3.30 -0.29 -19.72
N MET A 274 -3.99 -1.27 -20.31
CA MET A 274 -4.74 -1.11 -21.56
C MET A 274 -6.04 -0.31 -21.41
N ARG A 275 -6.45 -0.02 -20.18
CA ARG A 275 -7.70 0.68 -19.88
C ARG A 275 -7.44 2.14 -19.58
N ASP A 276 -7.80 3.00 -20.49
CA ASP A 276 -7.73 4.44 -20.29
C ASP A 276 -8.82 4.95 -19.36
N GLY A 277 -8.62 6.12 -18.78
CA GLY A 277 -9.67 6.86 -18.11
C GLY A 277 -10.48 7.70 -19.10
N VAL A 278 -11.63 8.16 -18.68
CA VAL A 278 -12.49 9.07 -19.46
C VAL A 278 -12.44 10.45 -18.81
N LEU A 279 -11.96 11.43 -19.57
CA LEU A 279 -11.97 12.83 -19.21
C LEU A 279 -13.14 13.52 -19.89
N THR A 280 -13.99 14.19 -19.11
CA THR A 280 -15.10 15.02 -19.59
C THR A 280 -14.82 16.45 -19.20
N LEU A 281 -14.68 17.35 -20.17
CA LEU A 281 -14.50 18.80 -19.96
C LEU A 281 -15.75 19.57 -20.39
N VAL A 282 -16.02 20.69 -19.72
CA VAL A 282 -17.13 21.59 -20.01
C VAL A 282 -16.60 23.00 -20.24
N GLU A 283 -16.82 23.52 -21.45
CA GLU A 283 -16.49 24.89 -21.84
C GLU A 283 -17.77 25.60 -22.30
N GLY A 284 -18.27 26.51 -21.47
CA GLY A 284 -19.58 27.13 -21.69
C GLY A 284 -20.70 26.08 -21.65
N GLU A 285 -21.43 25.93 -22.76
CA GLU A 285 -22.49 24.91 -22.95
C GLU A 285 -21.95 23.61 -23.60
N THR A 286 -20.69 23.61 -24.04
CA THR A 286 -20.11 22.48 -24.77
C THR A 286 -19.50 21.49 -23.79
N ARG A 287 -19.90 20.22 -23.96
CA ARG A 287 -19.32 19.07 -23.24
C ARG A 287 -18.48 18.28 -24.23
N LYS A 288 -17.19 18.06 -23.88
CA LYS A 288 -16.25 17.23 -24.63
C LYS A 288 -15.86 16.04 -23.78
N GLU A 289 -15.86 14.86 -24.35
CA GLU A 289 -15.42 13.62 -23.73
C GLU A 289 -14.28 13.02 -24.55
N GLU A 290 -13.22 12.60 -23.88
CA GLU A 290 -12.06 11.97 -24.51
C GLU A 290 -11.41 10.92 -23.60
N ASN A 291 -10.75 9.94 -24.22
CA ASN A 291 -9.93 8.99 -23.49
C ASN A 291 -8.66 9.68 -22.99
N TRP A 292 -8.34 9.47 -21.71
CA TRP A 292 -7.12 9.94 -21.10
C TRP A 292 -6.17 8.78 -20.88
N LEU A 293 -5.05 8.78 -21.61
CA LEU A 293 -4.08 7.68 -21.59
C LEU A 293 -3.57 7.39 -20.19
N THR A 294 -3.58 6.11 -19.82
CA THR A 294 -3.08 5.64 -18.53
C THR A 294 -1.57 5.52 -18.57
N LEU A 295 -0.88 6.18 -17.65
CA LEU A 295 0.57 6.06 -17.45
C LEU A 295 0.91 4.65 -16.95
N PRO A 296 2.07 4.08 -17.33
CA PRO A 296 2.50 2.80 -16.81
C PRO A 296 2.72 2.85 -15.29
N GLY A 297 2.28 1.80 -14.59
CA GLY A 297 2.61 1.58 -13.19
C GLY A 297 4.08 1.22 -13.00
N ASN A 298 4.63 1.43 -11.80
CA ASN A 298 6.06 1.26 -11.56
C ASN A 298 6.39 0.79 -10.13
N TYR A 299 5.96 -0.40 -9.74
CA TYR A 299 6.31 -0.96 -8.42
C TYR A 299 7.82 -1.06 -8.16
N PRO A 300 8.68 -1.36 -9.19
CA PRO A 300 10.13 -1.36 -8.99
C PRO A 300 10.69 -0.05 -8.46
N ALA A 301 10.05 1.09 -8.74
CA ALA A 301 10.50 2.40 -8.27
C ALA A 301 10.55 2.49 -6.74
N TYR A 302 9.69 1.77 -6.02
CA TYR A 302 9.75 1.73 -4.55
C TYR A 302 11.10 1.18 -4.07
N TYR A 303 11.51 0.00 -4.56
CA TYR A 303 12.77 -0.62 -4.14
C TYR A 303 14.01 0.09 -4.71
N ALA A 304 13.90 0.70 -5.88
CA ALA A 304 14.95 1.58 -6.40
C ALA A 304 15.17 2.79 -5.46
N ALA A 305 14.09 3.42 -4.99
CA ALA A 305 14.19 4.52 -4.04
C ALA A 305 14.71 4.06 -2.66
N ILE A 306 14.33 2.86 -2.18
CA ILE A 306 14.91 2.28 -0.96
C ILE A 306 16.42 2.10 -1.11
N ARG A 307 16.88 1.51 -2.21
CA ARG A 307 18.33 1.38 -2.53
C ARG A 307 19.03 2.73 -2.48
N ASP A 308 18.45 3.74 -3.11
CA ASP A 308 19.05 5.07 -3.19
C ASP A 308 19.09 5.75 -1.82
N ALA A 309 18.04 5.60 -1.01
CA ALA A 309 17.99 6.08 0.38
C ALA A 309 19.06 5.42 1.27
N LEU A 310 19.26 4.10 1.14
CA LEU A 310 20.29 3.39 1.91
C LEU A 310 21.70 3.78 1.50
N ASN A 311 21.90 4.14 0.24
CA ASN A 311 23.19 4.63 -0.28
C ASN A 311 23.41 6.15 -0.03
N GLY A 312 22.47 6.84 0.58
CA GLY A 312 22.54 8.29 0.80
C GLY A 312 22.35 9.14 -0.46
N ASN A 313 21.80 8.56 -1.53
CA ASN A 313 21.62 9.20 -2.84
C ASN A 313 20.16 9.64 -3.10
N GLY A 314 19.26 9.43 -2.14
CA GLY A 314 17.84 9.72 -2.27
C GLY A 314 17.12 9.73 -0.94
N GLU A 315 15.85 10.09 -0.98
CA GLU A 315 14.98 10.09 0.20
C GLU A 315 14.27 8.74 0.39
N ASN A 316 13.88 8.44 1.62
CA ASN A 316 13.00 7.31 1.92
C ASN A 316 11.65 7.51 1.20
N PRO A 317 11.23 6.59 0.32
CA PRO A 317 10.02 6.78 -0.50
C PRO A 317 8.74 6.81 0.32
N VAL A 318 8.70 6.13 1.47
CA VAL A 318 7.55 6.08 2.38
C VAL A 318 8.06 6.04 3.82
N PRO A 319 8.48 7.19 4.38
CA PRO A 319 8.98 7.24 5.75
C PRO A 319 7.88 6.88 6.76
N ALA A 320 8.28 6.33 7.91
CA ALA A 320 7.38 5.93 8.99
C ALA A 320 6.43 7.07 9.43
N SER A 321 6.88 8.33 9.37
CA SER A 321 6.05 9.50 9.69
C SER A 321 4.81 9.63 8.80
N GLN A 322 4.90 9.28 7.52
CA GLN A 322 3.74 9.27 6.63
C GLN A 322 2.82 8.08 6.93
N ALA A 323 3.38 6.91 7.22
CA ALA A 323 2.60 5.73 7.60
C ALA A 323 1.89 5.93 8.97
N ILE A 324 2.46 6.70 9.88
CA ILE A 324 1.81 7.11 11.14
C ILE A 324 0.52 7.89 10.86
N GLN A 325 0.52 8.81 9.91
CA GLN A 325 -0.69 9.55 9.51
C GLN A 325 -1.81 8.61 9.03
N ILE A 326 -1.43 7.54 8.31
CA ILE A 326 -2.41 6.52 7.90
C ILE A 326 -2.96 5.77 9.12
N MET A 327 -2.10 5.39 10.07
CA MET A 327 -2.53 4.72 11.30
C MET A 327 -3.42 5.61 12.16
N GLU A 328 -3.16 6.91 12.22
CA GLU A 328 -4.03 7.90 12.89
C GLU A 328 -5.43 7.90 12.27
N LEU A 329 -5.53 7.91 10.95
CA LEU A 329 -6.82 7.86 10.25
C LEU A 329 -7.50 6.49 10.38
N ILE A 330 -6.76 5.39 10.43
CA ILE A 330 -7.33 4.05 10.68
C ILE A 330 -7.98 4.00 12.06
N GLU A 331 -7.30 4.45 13.11
CA GLU A 331 -7.87 4.48 14.47
C GLU A 331 -9.02 5.48 14.58
N LEU A 332 -8.87 6.69 14.04
CA LEU A 332 -9.93 7.70 14.01
C LEU A 332 -11.19 7.18 13.30
N GLY A 333 -11.02 6.44 12.19
CA GLY A 333 -12.12 5.82 11.46
C GLY A 333 -12.83 4.73 12.27
N MET A 334 -12.10 3.93 13.03
CA MET A 334 -12.72 2.94 13.94
C MET A 334 -13.52 3.61 15.04
N GLU A 335 -13.02 4.67 15.65
CA GLU A 335 -13.74 5.44 16.66
C GLU A 335 -14.96 6.16 16.05
N SER A 336 -14.84 6.72 14.83
CA SER A 336 -15.96 7.30 14.11
C SER A 336 -17.10 6.28 13.88
N ALA A 337 -16.76 5.09 13.39
CA ALA A 337 -17.73 4.02 13.16
C ALA A 337 -18.39 3.54 14.47
N LYS A 338 -17.59 3.35 15.52
CA LYS A 338 -18.07 2.94 16.85
C LYS A 338 -19.06 3.94 17.45
N HIS A 339 -18.76 5.22 17.35
CA HIS A 339 -19.60 6.30 17.88
C HIS A 339 -20.69 6.77 16.90
N ARG A 340 -20.67 6.30 15.66
CA ARG A 340 -21.55 6.75 14.56
C ARG A 340 -21.53 8.28 14.41
N ALA A 341 -20.36 8.86 14.47
CA ALA A 341 -20.15 10.29 14.50
C ALA A 341 -19.01 10.74 13.62
N THR A 342 -19.11 11.98 13.11
CA THR A 342 -17.96 12.66 12.49
C THR A 342 -16.95 13.03 13.57
N LEU A 343 -15.68 12.65 13.37
CA LEU A 343 -14.59 13.02 14.28
C LEU A 343 -13.60 13.92 13.57
N CYS A 344 -13.11 14.95 14.27
CA CYS A 344 -12.06 15.83 13.79
C CYS A 344 -10.68 15.18 13.98
N LEU A 345 -9.79 15.41 13.03
CA LEU A 345 -8.38 15.12 13.21
C LEU A 345 -7.80 16.18 14.16
N ALA A 346 -7.03 15.72 15.17
CA ALA A 346 -6.47 16.57 16.23
C ALA A 346 -5.28 17.41 15.75
#